data_f533af4aa6956a56cd375446db60b09a
#
_entry.id   f533af4aa6956a56cd375446db60b09a
#
_cell.length_a   1.000
_cell.length_b   1.000
_cell.length_c   1.000
_cell.angle_alpha   90.00
_cell.angle_beta   90.00
_cell.angle_gamma   90.00
#
_symmetry.space_group_name_H-M   'P 1'
#
loop_
_entity.id
_entity.type
_entity.pdbx_description
1 polymer ?
#
loop_
_entity_poly.entity_id
_entity_poly.type
_entity_poly.pdbx_seq_one_letter_code
_entity_poly.pdbx_strand_id
1 'polypeptide(L)'
;MAQTIESIVDSNDPGLTSEMVQFTSPGGNINAYVSRPKDGRNLGTVVVIHENRGLVGHIKDVARRFAKDGFAAIAVDCMSRIGGSDKWNGSDEATKEIQKVNGDMVAEDLTAAVAYMKKQNYVNGKCGVVGYCWGGGQSLNFATKCKDLNAAVVYYGRNPNPLESVANIPCAVMGNYAEDDPNIMPGVEPLKAALAKAGKSFDCKIYPGAKHAFNNNTNADRYNPDAAKDAWVRTTRFFKEYLS
;
A
#
# COMPACT_ATOMS: atom_id res chain seq x y z
N MET A 1 5.92 21.36 -22.46
CA MET A 1 5.12 21.54 -21.22
C MET A 1 4.75 20.17 -20.75
N ALA A 2 5.26 19.72 -19.60
CA ALA A 2 4.87 18.44 -19.02
C ALA A 2 3.38 18.53 -18.68
N GLN A 3 2.57 17.65 -19.27
CA GLN A 3 1.17 17.50 -18.90
C GLN A 3 1.15 17.07 -17.42
N THR A 4 0.60 17.90 -16.56
CA THR A 4 0.27 17.50 -15.19
C THR A 4 -0.73 16.36 -15.29
N ILE A 5 -0.31 15.16 -14.94
CA ILE A 5 -1.18 13.99 -14.91
C ILE A 5 -2.08 14.17 -13.68
N GLU A 6 -3.34 14.50 -13.94
CA GLU A 6 -4.34 14.74 -12.89
C GLU A 6 -4.62 13.48 -12.07
N SER A 7 -5.10 13.69 -10.86
CA SER A 7 -5.67 12.62 -10.01
C SER A 7 -6.77 11.89 -10.77
N ILE A 8 -6.81 10.55 -10.69
CA ILE A 8 -7.85 9.74 -11.38
C ILE A 8 -9.21 9.92 -10.68
N VAL A 9 -9.21 10.08 -9.35
CA VAL A 9 -10.42 10.37 -8.55
C VAL A 9 -10.29 11.74 -7.90
N ASP A 10 -11.25 12.63 -8.18
CA ASP A 10 -11.26 13.98 -7.62
C ASP A 10 -11.23 13.94 -6.08
N SER A 11 -10.48 14.88 -5.49
CA SER A 11 -10.43 15.04 -4.04
C SER A 11 -11.78 15.45 -3.43
N ASN A 12 -12.64 16.08 -4.23
CA ASN A 12 -13.98 16.53 -3.86
C ASN A 12 -15.10 15.65 -4.43
N ASP A 13 -14.80 14.39 -4.81
CA ASP A 13 -15.81 13.46 -5.33
C ASP A 13 -16.99 13.35 -4.34
N PRO A 14 -18.23 13.75 -4.75
CA PRO A 14 -19.38 13.81 -3.84
C PRO A 14 -19.86 12.44 -3.35
N GLY A 15 -19.44 11.36 -4.00
CA GLY A 15 -19.72 9.97 -3.61
C GLY A 15 -18.79 9.43 -2.52
N LEU A 16 -17.76 10.20 -2.14
CA LEU A 16 -16.78 9.79 -1.14
C LEU A 16 -16.82 10.69 0.10
N THR A 17 -16.42 10.13 1.22
CA THR A 17 -15.96 10.88 2.40
C THR A 17 -14.47 10.69 2.51
N SER A 18 -13.72 11.80 2.45
CA SER A 18 -12.26 11.79 2.47
C SER A 18 -11.74 12.84 3.45
N GLU A 19 -10.84 12.43 4.36
CA GLU A 19 -10.33 13.33 5.39
C GLU A 19 -8.93 12.93 5.87
N MET A 20 -8.19 13.91 6.37
CA MET A 20 -6.98 13.64 7.16
C MET A 20 -7.40 13.28 8.58
N VAL A 21 -6.81 12.22 9.10
CA VAL A 21 -7.01 11.76 10.47
C VAL A 21 -5.68 11.63 11.19
N GLN A 22 -5.74 11.58 12.52
CA GLN A 22 -4.57 11.30 13.36
C GLN A 22 -4.96 10.24 14.39
N PHE A 23 -4.06 9.28 14.62
CA PHE A 23 -4.21 8.26 15.65
C PHE A 23 -2.90 8.06 16.41
N THR A 24 -2.99 7.52 17.62
CA THR A 24 -1.81 7.27 18.46
C THR A 24 -1.22 5.90 18.16
N SER A 25 0.10 5.85 17.99
CA SER A 25 0.95 4.68 17.90
C SER A 25 1.97 4.71 19.07
N PRO A 26 2.64 3.61 19.41
CA PRO A 26 3.72 3.63 20.41
C PRO A 26 4.80 4.68 20.15
N GLY A 27 5.06 5.04 18.91
CA GLY A 27 6.04 6.06 18.51
C GLY A 27 5.52 7.49 18.45
N GLY A 28 4.26 7.75 18.83
CA GLY A 28 3.64 9.07 18.80
C GLY A 28 2.40 9.14 17.92
N ASN A 29 2.01 10.35 17.55
CA ASN A 29 0.85 10.57 16.69
C ASN A 29 1.20 10.35 15.22
N ILE A 30 0.38 9.56 14.54
CA ILE A 30 0.53 9.21 13.13
C ILE A 30 -0.60 9.85 12.34
N ASN A 31 -0.23 10.57 11.28
CA ASN A 31 -1.18 11.13 10.33
C ASN A 31 -1.54 10.09 9.27
N ALA A 32 -2.76 10.14 8.79
CA ALA A 32 -3.20 9.31 7.67
C ALA A 32 -4.32 10.00 6.89
N TYR A 33 -4.51 9.58 5.64
CA TYR A 33 -5.63 9.99 4.81
C TYR A 33 -6.61 8.82 4.70
N VAL A 34 -7.86 9.04 5.15
CA VAL A 34 -8.94 8.05 5.04
C VAL A 34 -9.85 8.45 3.88
N SER A 35 -10.26 7.47 3.08
CA SER A 35 -11.30 7.65 2.07
C SER A 35 -12.22 6.43 2.05
N ARG A 36 -13.54 6.66 1.93
CA ARG A 36 -14.56 5.62 1.87
C ARG A 36 -15.78 6.08 1.05
N PRO A 37 -16.61 5.16 0.55
CA PRO A 37 -17.93 5.53 0.04
C PRO A 37 -18.72 6.30 1.10
N LYS A 38 -19.39 7.40 0.71
CA LYS A 38 -20.10 8.30 1.65
C LYS A 38 -21.13 7.55 2.52
N ASP A 39 -21.91 6.69 1.88
CA ASP A 39 -22.98 5.93 2.56
C ASP A 39 -22.58 4.45 2.76
N GLY A 40 -21.29 4.14 2.61
CA GLY A 40 -20.76 2.77 2.72
C GLY A 40 -20.91 2.20 4.12
N ARG A 41 -21.28 0.92 4.19
CA ARG A 41 -21.42 0.14 5.41
C ARG A 41 -20.76 -1.22 5.21
N ASN A 42 -20.33 -1.85 6.29
CA ASN A 42 -19.76 -3.18 6.28
C ASN A 42 -18.58 -3.31 5.29
N LEU A 43 -17.72 -2.28 5.23
CA LEU A 43 -16.63 -2.17 4.27
C LEU A 43 -15.39 -2.95 4.73
N GLY A 44 -14.74 -3.67 3.81
CA GLY A 44 -13.40 -4.16 4.04
C GLY A 44 -12.40 -2.99 4.12
N THR A 45 -11.43 -3.08 5.02
CA THR A 45 -10.38 -2.05 5.18
C THR A 45 -9.19 -2.35 4.28
N VAL A 46 -8.68 -1.34 3.57
CA VAL A 46 -7.41 -1.40 2.83
C VAL A 46 -6.43 -0.39 3.42
N VAL A 47 -5.36 -0.88 4.04
CA VAL A 47 -4.23 -0.06 4.47
C VAL A 47 -3.30 0.16 3.28
N VAL A 48 -3.06 1.41 2.92
CA VAL A 48 -2.22 1.82 1.78
C VAL A 48 -0.91 2.38 2.29
N ILE A 49 0.21 1.83 1.82
CA ILE A 49 1.56 2.28 2.17
C ILE A 49 2.17 2.99 0.97
N HIS A 50 2.58 4.23 1.18
CA HIS A 50 3.11 5.11 0.16
C HIS A 50 4.49 4.69 -0.36
N GLU A 51 4.90 5.28 -1.48
CA GLU A 51 6.24 5.17 -2.04
C GLU A 51 7.27 5.93 -1.17
N ASN A 52 8.52 6.02 -1.62
CA ASN A 52 9.62 6.65 -0.88
C ASN A 52 9.51 8.19 -0.75
N ARG A 53 8.51 8.82 -1.34
CA ARG A 53 8.26 10.28 -1.27
C ARG A 53 7.21 10.70 -0.23
N GLY A 54 6.70 9.74 0.54
CA GLY A 54 5.71 10.00 1.59
C GLY A 54 4.26 9.99 1.08
N LEU A 55 3.35 10.47 1.93
CA LEU A 55 1.91 10.55 1.69
C LEU A 55 1.57 11.73 0.75
N VAL A 56 2.03 11.66 -0.50
CA VAL A 56 1.78 12.66 -1.55
C VAL A 56 0.41 12.50 -2.20
N GLY A 57 0.04 13.46 -3.05
CA GLY A 57 -1.27 13.50 -3.75
C GLY A 57 -1.63 12.22 -4.48
N HIS A 58 -0.66 11.56 -5.14
CA HIS A 58 -0.86 10.27 -5.82
C HIS A 58 -1.35 9.18 -4.86
N ILE A 59 -0.78 9.06 -3.67
CA ILE A 59 -1.18 8.02 -2.70
C ILE A 59 -2.55 8.34 -2.08
N LYS A 60 -2.86 9.61 -1.85
CA LYS A 60 -4.21 10.04 -1.46
C LYS A 60 -5.24 9.70 -2.54
N ASP A 61 -4.87 9.84 -3.82
CA ASP A 61 -5.70 9.41 -4.95
C ASP A 61 -5.87 7.88 -5.00
N VAL A 62 -4.82 7.10 -4.75
CA VAL A 62 -4.92 5.62 -4.63
C VAL A 62 -5.94 5.22 -3.55
N ALA A 63 -5.94 5.89 -2.39
CA ALA A 63 -6.93 5.63 -1.34
C ALA A 63 -8.37 5.95 -1.82
N ARG A 64 -8.57 7.05 -2.57
CA ARG A 64 -9.88 7.37 -3.15
C ARG A 64 -10.32 6.36 -4.20
N ARG A 65 -9.41 5.85 -5.02
CA ARG A 65 -9.71 4.77 -5.97
C ARG A 65 -10.23 3.52 -5.27
N PHE A 66 -9.59 3.07 -4.18
CA PHE A 66 -10.09 1.95 -3.37
C PHE A 66 -11.48 2.27 -2.79
N ALA A 67 -11.71 3.51 -2.36
CA ALA A 67 -13.03 3.93 -1.89
C ALA A 67 -14.09 3.86 -3.01
N LYS A 68 -13.78 4.25 -4.24
CA LYS A 68 -14.68 4.07 -5.42
C LYS A 68 -14.99 2.60 -5.70
N ASP A 69 -14.06 1.70 -5.40
CA ASP A 69 -14.25 0.25 -5.57
C ASP A 69 -14.94 -0.42 -4.37
N GLY A 70 -15.38 0.37 -3.37
CA GLY A 70 -16.22 -0.08 -2.25
C GLY A 70 -15.45 -0.48 -0.99
N PHE A 71 -14.23 -0.01 -0.80
CA PHE A 71 -13.43 -0.25 0.42
C PHE A 71 -13.37 1.00 1.32
N ALA A 72 -13.06 0.80 2.59
CA ALA A 72 -12.58 1.85 3.47
C ALA A 72 -11.05 1.86 3.42
N ALA A 73 -10.45 2.84 2.75
CA ALA A 73 -9.01 2.92 2.58
C ALA A 73 -8.39 3.90 3.58
N ILE A 74 -7.25 3.51 4.18
CA ILE A 74 -6.43 4.37 5.02
C ILE A 74 -5.00 4.40 4.48
N ALA A 75 -4.56 5.56 3.97
CA ALA A 75 -3.19 5.79 3.53
C ALA A 75 -2.39 6.41 4.68
N VAL A 76 -1.48 5.61 5.26
CA VAL A 76 -0.72 5.99 6.46
C VAL A 76 0.49 6.83 6.08
N ASP A 77 0.72 7.94 6.78
CA ASP A 77 1.95 8.72 6.67
C ASP A 77 3.06 8.11 7.53
N CYS A 78 3.80 7.17 6.95
CA CYS A 78 4.92 6.50 7.60
C CYS A 78 6.09 7.44 7.95
N MET A 79 6.06 8.69 7.48
CA MET A 79 7.03 9.72 7.85
C MET A 79 6.60 10.55 9.08
N SER A 80 5.44 10.27 9.69
CA SER A 80 4.91 11.03 10.83
C SER A 80 5.91 11.16 11.97
N ARG A 81 6.66 10.09 12.28
CA ARG A 81 7.69 10.07 13.36
C ARG A 81 8.87 11.00 13.10
N ILE A 82 9.09 11.44 11.87
CA ILE A 82 10.20 12.32 11.46
C ILE A 82 9.73 13.69 10.99
N GLY A 83 8.48 14.06 11.33
CA GLY A 83 7.89 15.36 11.08
C GLY A 83 6.80 15.39 10.01
N GLY A 84 6.45 14.23 9.44
CA GLY A 84 5.36 14.07 8.46
C GLY A 84 5.78 14.35 7.02
N SER A 85 5.02 13.77 6.09
CA SER A 85 5.30 13.90 4.64
C SER A 85 5.20 15.33 4.12
N ASP A 86 4.32 16.15 4.70
CA ASP A 86 4.14 17.55 4.28
C ASP A 86 5.41 18.39 4.46
N LYS A 87 6.25 18.07 5.46
CA LYS A 87 7.55 18.72 5.67
C LYS A 87 8.47 18.60 4.46
N TRP A 88 8.37 17.52 3.72
CA TRP A 88 9.28 17.19 2.62
C TRP A 88 8.64 17.42 1.24
N ASN A 89 7.31 17.58 1.19
CA ASN A 89 6.52 17.84 -0.02
C ASN A 89 6.91 16.98 -1.24
N GLY A 90 7.16 15.67 -1.02
CA GLY A 90 7.53 14.71 -2.08
C GLY A 90 8.89 14.96 -2.72
N SER A 91 9.76 15.74 -2.11
CA SER A 91 11.11 16.06 -2.62
C SER A 91 12.06 14.86 -2.62
N ASP A 92 13.22 15.00 -3.26
CA ASP A 92 14.27 13.99 -3.21
C ASP A 92 14.86 13.82 -1.79
N GLU A 93 14.72 14.84 -0.94
CA GLU A 93 15.08 14.76 0.46
C GLU A 93 14.16 13.81 1.23
N ALA A 94 12.86 13.76 0.93
CA ALA A 94 11.94 12.78 1.48
C ALA A 94 12.46 11.34 1.27
N THR A 95 13.01 11.05 0.08
CA THR A 95 13.57 9.74 -0.26
C THR A 95 14.79 9.37 0.61
N LYS A 96 15.57 10.36 1.05
CA LYS A 96 16.71 10.15 1.97
C LYS A 96 16.22 9.97 3.41
N GLU A 97 15.28 10.80 3.82
CA GLU A 97 14.77 10.83 5.19
C GLU A 97 13.96 9.59 5.55
N ILE A 98 13.18 9.03 4.61
CA ILE A 98 12.39 7.82 4.85
C ILE A 98 13.27 6.60 5.18
N GLN A 99 14.55 6.60 4.78
CA GLN A 99 15.49 5.52 5.13
C GLN A 99 15.78 5.47 6.65
N LYS A 100 15.48 6.54 7.40
CA LYS A 100 15.59 6.58 8.87
C LYS A 100 14.43 5.85 9.55
N VAL A 101 13.33 5.60 8.83
CA VAL A 101 12.16 4.89 9.35
C VAL A 101 12.35 3.40 9.09
N ASN A 102 12.63 2.63 10.13
CA ASN A 102 12.85 1.19 10.00
C ASN A 102 11.52 0.40 9.93
N GLY A 103 11.61 -0.85 9.48
CA GLY A 103 10.43 -1.69 9.24
C GLY A 103 9.66 -2.06 10.53
N ASP A 104 10.27 -2.01 11.71
CA ASP A 104 9.57 -2.26 12.98
C ASP A 104 8.71 -1.08 13.36
N MET A 105 9.24 0.15 13.25
CA MET A 105 8.47 1.39 13.42
C MET A 105 7.26 1.43 12.50
N VAL A 106 7.46 1.09 11.21
CA VAL A 106 6.36 1.02 10.24
C VAL A 106 5.31 0.00 10.67
N ALA A 107 5.72 -1.20 11.08
CA ALA A 107 4.79 -2.25 11.49
C ALA A 107 3.98 -1.85 12.73
N GLU A 108 4.58 -1.15 13.71
CA GLU A 108 3.86 -0.58 14.86
C GLU A 108 2.80 0.42 14.42
N ASP A 109 3.14 1.36 13.53
CA ASP A 109 2.23 2.40 13.06
C ASP A 109 1.09 1.82 12.23
N LEU A 110 1.37 0.83 11.37
CA LEU A 110 0.36 0.13 10.60
C LEU A 110 -0.56 -0.72 11.48
N THR A 111 -0.03 -1.33 12.55
CA THR A 111 -0.84 -2.04 13.55
C THR A 111 -1.80 -1.08 14.25
N ALA A 112 -1.33 0.11 14.62
CA ALA A 112 -2.17 1.15 15.19
C ALA A 112 -3.23 1.65 14.19
N ALA A 113 -2.89 1.76 12.89
CA ALA A 113 -3.84 2.11 11.83
C ALA A 113 -4.95 1.05 11.68
N VAL A 114 -4.60 -0.24 11.70
CA VAL A 114 -5.57 -1.35 11.69
C VAL A 114 -6.50 -1.27 12.90
N ALA A 115 -5.94 -1.05 14.09
CA ALA A 115 -6.73 -0.90 15.32
C ALA A 115 -7.63 0.34 15.29
N TYR A 116 -7.18 1.45 14.73
CA TYR A 116 -7.98 2.66 14.50
C TYR A 116 -9.15 2.38 13.56
N MET A 117 -8.90 1.72 12.42
CA MET A 117 -9.95 1.39 11.45
C MET A 117 -10.97 0.41 12.01
N LYS A 118 -10.55 -0.62 12.76
CA LYS A 118 -11.48 -1.59 13.38
C LYS A 118 -12.49 -0.98 14.34
N LYS A 119 -12.23 0.23 14.87
CA LYS A 119 -13.17 0.97 15.74
C LYS A 119 -14.23 1.75 14.97
N GLN A 120 -14.10 1.85 13.64
CA GLN A 120 -15.05 2.61 12.83
C GLN A 120 -16.33 1.81 12.58
N ASN A 121 -17.49 2.44 12.69
CA ASN A 121 -18.80 1.79 12.59
C ASN A 121 -19.20 1.40 11.15
N TYR A 122 -18.39 1.76 10.15
CA TYR A 122 -18.63 1.49 8.74
C TYR A 122 -17.81 0.32 8.18
N VAL A 123 -16.89 -0.27 8.97
CA VAL A 123 -16.06 -1.42 8.52
C VAL A 123 -16.58 -2.75 9.04
N ASN A 124 -16.21 -3.85 8.37
CA ASN A 124 -16.59 -5.22 8.74
C ASN A 124 -15.53 -5.94 9.61
N GLY A 125 -14.42 -5.26 9.94
CA GLY A 125 -13.32 -5.81 10.72
C GLY A 125 -12.26 -6.57 9.93
N LYS A 126 -12.49 -6.91 8.64
CA LYS A 126 -11.48 -7.50 7.75
C LYS A 126 -10.53 -6.43 7.23
N CYS A 127 -9.25 -6.78 7.12
CA CYS A 127 -8.20 -5.83 6.74
C CYS A 127 -7.21 -6.44 5.76
N GLY A 128 -6.91 -5.70 4.70
CA GLY A 128 -5.82 -5.97 3.77
C GLY A 128 -4.79 -4.84 3.78
N VAL A 129 -3.59 -5.13 3.31
CA VAL A 129 -2.52 -4.16 3.13
C VAL A 129 -2.05 -4.14 1.68
N VAL A 130 -1.80 -2.96 1.15
CA VAL A 130 -1.12 -2.77 -0.13
C VAL A 130 -0.02 -1.73 0.00
N GLY A 131 1.11 -1.97 -0.63
CA GLY A 131 2.20 -1.01 -0.64
C GLY A 131 2.85 -0.89 -2.01
N TYR A 132 3.40 0.28 -2.28
CA TYR A 132 4.00 0.64 -3.56
C TYR A 132 5.48 0.99 -3.37
N CYS A 133 6.38 0.47 -4.20
CA CYS A 133 7.82 0.72 -4.14
C CYS A 133 8.42 0.37 -2.77
N TRP A 134 8.94 1.35 -2.05
CA TRP A 134 9.37 1.22 -0.65
C TRP A 134 8.23 0.63 0.20
N GLY A 135 7.03 1.18 0.06
CA GLY A 135 5.83 0.67 0.74
C GLY A 135 5.47 -0.76 0.35
N GLY A 136 5.81 -1.20 -0.87
CA GLY A 136 5.64 -2.60 -1.30
C GLY A 136 6.48 -3.55 -0.44
N GLY A 137 7.73 -3.18 -0.16
CA GLY A 137 8.56 -3.92 0.78
C GLY A 137 8.00 -3.87 2.21
N GLN A 138 7.46 -2.72 2.64
CA GLN A 138 6.85 -2.58 3.95
C GLN A 138 5.55 -3.38 4.09
N SER A 139 4.77 -3.57 3.01
CA SER A 139 3.56 -4.40 3.06
C SER A 139 3.88 -5.86 3.36
N LEU A 140 4.92 -6.42 2.74
CA LEU A 140 5.39 -7.78 3.05
C LEU A 140 5.98 -7.85 4.47
N ASN A 141 6.82 -6.88 4.86
CA ASN A 141 7.38 -6.84 6.22
C ASN A 141 6.27 -6.77 7.28
N PHE A 142 5.27 -5.92 7.08
CA PHE A 142 4.13 -5.81 7.98
C PHE A 142 3.32 -7.11 8.03
N ALA A 143 3.08 -7.76 6.90
CA ALA A 143 2.35 -9.03 6.85
C ALA A 143 3.06 -10.14 7.64
N THR A 144 4.40 -10.11 7.79
CA THR A 144 5.12 -11.08 8.64
C THR A 144 4.90 -10.87 10.13
N LYS A 145 4.40 -9.68 10.55
CA LYS A 145 4.29 -9.26 11.96
C LYS A 145 2.85 -9.11 12.44
N CYS A 146 1.92 -8.78 11.55
CA CYS A 146 0.51 -8.56 11.87
C CYS A 146 -0.31 -9.84 11.68
N LYS A 147 -0.94 -10.33 12.75
CA LYS A 147 -1.81 -11.51 12.72
C LYS A 147 -3.22 -11.22 12.21
N ASP A 148 -3.60 -9.95 12.15
CA ASP A 148 -4.95 -9.48 11.85
C ASP A 148 -5.19 -9.15 10.37
N LEU A 149 -4.27 -9.58 9.48
CA LEU A 149 -4.41 -9.37 8.04
C LEU A 149 -5.12 -10.54 7.36
N ASN A 150 -6.03 -10.20 6.46
CA ASN A 150 -6.77 -11.13 5.58
C ASN A 150 -6.16 -11.20 4.18
N ALA A 151 -5.42 -10.15 3.75
CA ALA A 151 -4.78 -10.09 2.43
C ALA A 151 -3.57 -9.15 2.46
N ALA A 152 -2.52 -9.48 1.70
CA ALA A 152 -1.36 -8.59 1.50
C ALA A 152 -1.02 -8.48 0.01
N VAL A 153 -0.84 -7.24 -0.46
CA VAL A 153 -0.49 -6.95 -1.85
C VAL A 153 0.80 -6.14 -1.91
N VAL A 154 1.71 -6.57 -2.77
CA VAL A 154 2.97 -5.87 -3.03
C VAL A 154 3.03 -5.38 -4.48
N TYR A 155 3.32 -4.10 -4.68
CA TYR A 155 3.68 -3.53 -5.97
C TYR A 155 5.17 -3.21 -5.96
N TYR A 156 5.93 -3.88 -6.83
CA TYR A 156 7.37 -3.66 -7.08
C TYR A 156 8.19 -3.36 -5.81
N GLY A 157 7.92 -4.13 -4.74
CA GLY A 157 8.58 -3.99 -3.44
C GLY A 157 9.67 -5.03 -3.22
N ARG A 158 10.61 -4.71 -2.34
CA ARG A 158 11.66 -5.63 -1.90
C ARG A 158 11.10 -6.69 -0.95
N ASN A 159 11.77 -7.82 -0.87
CA ASN A 159 11.45 -8.88 0.09
C ASN A 159 11.74 -8.45 1.54
N PRO A 160 11.05 -9.06 2.53
CA PRO A 160 11.43 -8.89 3.93
C PRO A 160 12.81 -9.51 4.18
N ASN A 161 13.46 -9.03 5.22
CA ASN A 161 14.75 -9.57 5.68
C ASN A 161 14.65 -9.87 7.19
N PRO A 162 14.85 -11.13 7.61
CA PRO A 162 15.19 -12.31 6.79
C PRO A 162 14.01 -12.78 5.92
N LEU A 163 14.31 -13.39 4.77
CA LEU A 163 13.30 -13.84 3.81
C LEU A 163 12.39 -14.94 4.41
N GLU A 164 12.94 -15.80 5.27
CA GLU A 164 12.24 -16.89 5.95
C GLU A 164 11.07 -16.39 6.83
N SER A 165 11.08 -15.10 7.21
CA SER A 165 10.00 -14.48 7.97
C SER A 165 8.64 -14.53 7.27
N VAL A 166 8.60 -14.75 5.93
CA VAL A 166 7.35 -14.96 5.18
C VAL A 166 6.51 -16.14 5.70
N ALA A 167 7.12 -17.08 6.40
CA ALA A 167 6.41 -18.18 7.06
C ALA A 167 5.39 -17.66 8.11
N ASN A 168 5.60 -16.48 8.67
CA ASN A 168 4.73 -15.86 9.65
C ASN A 168 3.51 -15.15 9.03
N ILE A 169 3.44 -14.96 7.71
CA ILE A 169 2.33 -14.29 7.04
C ILE A 169 1.03 -15.08 7.25
N PRO A 170 -0.04 -14.50 7.81
CA PRO A 170 -1.26 -15.23 8.14
C PRO A 170 -2.24 -15.35 6.96
N CYS A 171 -2.02 -14.64 5.86
CA CYS A 171 -2.99 -14.42 4.79
C CYS A 171 -2.43 -14.75 3.40
N ALA A 172 -3.31 -14.73 2.40
CA ALA A 172 -2.90 -14.80 0.99
C ALA A 172 -2.09 -13.56 0.59
N VAL A 173 -1.16 -13.76 -0.33
CA VAL A 173 -0.25 -12.71 -0.84
C VAL A 173 -0.43 -12.57 -2.34
N MET A 174 -0.47 -11.32 -2.83
CA MET A 174 -0.42 -11.00 -4.25
C MET A 174 0.80 -10.13 -4.56
N GLY A 175 1.48 -10.41 -5.68
CA GLY A 175 2.62 -9.64 -6.18
C GLY A 175 2.40 -9.09 -7.59
N ASN A 176 2.66 -7.80 -7.77
CA ASN A 176 2.64 -7.09 -9.05
C ASN A 176 4.03 -6.52 -9.32
N TYR A 177 4.76 -7.10 -10.26
CA TYR A 177 6.16 -6.76 -10.53
C TYR A 177 6.35 -6.26 -11.96
N ALA A 178 7.37 -5.44 -12.15
CA ALA A 178 7.79 -4.90 -13.44
C ALA A 178 8.96 -5.73 -13.98
N GLU A 179 8.91 -6.14 -15.23
CA GLU A 179 9.99 -6.91 -15.86
C GLU A 179 11.29 -6.10 -15.92
N ASP A 180 11.19 -4.82 -16.28
CA ASP A 180 12.33 -3.89 -16.39
C ASP A 180 12.68 -3.24 -15.04
N ASP A 181 12.76 -4.05 -13.97
CA ASP A 181 13.15 -3.59 -12.63
C ASP A 181 14.32 -4.43 -12.08
N PRO A 182 15.58 -4.11 -12.47
CA PRO A 182 16.74 -4.90 -12.09
C PRO A 182 17.02 -4.93 -10.59
N ASN A 183 16.43 -4.02 -9.81
CA ASN A 183 16.61 -3.97 -8.36
C ASN A 183 15.61 -4.88 -7.59
N ILE A 184 14.50 -5.24 -8.21
CA ILE A 184 13.42 -6.01 -7.58
C ILE A 184 13.34 -7.43 -8.16
N MET A 185 13.47 -7.57 -9.49
CA MET A 185 13.30 -8.85 -10.18
C MET A 185 14.14 -10.01 -9.63
N PRO A 186 15.43 -9.81 -9.24
CA PRO A 186 16.21 -10.91 -8.65
C PRO A 186 15.61 -11.51 -7.37
N GLY A 187 14.76 -10.75 -6.65
CA GLY A 187 14.09 -11.19 -5.44
C GLY A 187 12.79 -11.97 -5.66
N VAL A 188 12.20 -11.92 -6.85
CA VAL A 188 10.85 -12.47 -7.09
C VAL A 188 10.82 -14.00 -6.99
N GLU A 189 11.71 -14.70 -7.66
CA GLU A 189 11.78 -16.17 -7.59
C GLU A 189 12.17 -16.69 -6.19
N PRO A 190 13.15 -16.11 -5.47
CA PRO A 190 13.38 -16.44 -4.07
C PRO A 190 12.14 -16.27 -3.18
N LEU A 191 11.37 -15.19 -3.37
CA LEU A 191 10.13 -14.96 -2.62
C LEU A 191 9.07 -16.04 -2.91
N LYS A 192 8.87 -16.39 -4.19
CA LYS A 192 7.96 -17.47 -4.58
C LYS A 192 8.34 -18.78 -3.90
N ALA A 193 9.63 -19.14 -3.95
CA ALA A 193 10.15 -20.36 -3.32
C ALA A 193 9.95 -20.37 -1.80
N ALA A 194 10.22 -19.25 -1.13
CA ALA A 194 10.06 -19.13 0.31
C ALA A 194 8.58 -19.22 0.75
N LEU A 195 7.66 -18.55 0.04
CA LEU A 195 6.23 -18.63 0.30
C LEU A 195 5.69 -20.05 0.04
N ALA A 196 6.08 -20.69 -1.07
CA ALA A 196 5.69 -22.07 -1.38
C ALA A 196 6.20 -23.03 -0.30
N LYS A 197 7.46 -22.93 0.13
CA LYS A 197 8.03 -23.73 1.24
C LYS A 197 7.24 -23.56 2.54
N ALA A 198 6.73 -22.34 2.79
CA ALA A 198 5.90 -22.04 3.95
C ALA A 198 4.42 -22.41 3.78
N GLY A 199 4.02 -22.99 2.66
CA GLY A 199 2.62 -23.36 2.38
C GLY A 199 1.70 -22.14 2.19
N LYS A 200 2.25 -20.97 1.78
CA LYS A 200 1.48 -19.74 1.59
C LYS A 200 1.04 -19.58 0.14
N SER A 201 -0.19 -19.11 -0.07
CA SER A 201 -0.69 -18.74 -1.39
C SER A 201 -0.01 -17.46 -1.87
N PHE A 202 0.50 -17.46 -3.10
CA PHE A 202 1.10 -16.32 -3.75
C PHE A 202 0.66 -16.18 -5.21
N ASP A 203 -0.23 -15.21 -5.47
CA ASP A 203 -0.62 -14.82 -6.83
C ASP A 203 0.35 -13.77 -7.37
N CYS A 204 1.30 -14.19 -8.20
CA CYS A 204 2.36 -13.31 -8.71
C CYS A 204 2.22 -13.06 -10.21
N LYS A 205 2.25 -11.79 -10.62
CA LYS A 205 2.32 -11.38 -12.03
C LYS A 205 3.47 -10.43 -12.27
N ILE A 206 4.25 -10.73 -13.32
CA ILE A 206 5.30 -9.87 -13.87
C ILE A 206 4.74 -9.24 -15.14
N TYR A 207 4.85 -7.93 -15.27
CA TYR A 207 4.32 -7.15 -16.40
C TYR A 207 5.44 -6.89 -17.41
N PRO A 208 5.36 -7.47 -18.63
CA PRO A 208 6.37 -7.31 -19.66
C PRO A 208 6.56 -5.84 -20.05
N GLY A 209 7.79 -5.40 -20.19
CA GLY A 209 8.18 -4.04 -20.58
C GLY A 209 7.78 -2.94 -19.57
N ALA A 210 7.21 -3.30 -18.43
CA ALA A 210 6.92 -2.35 -17.38
C ALA A 210 8.18 -2.04 -16.57
N LYS A 211 8.31 -0.78 -16.13
CA LYS A 211 9.40 -0.30 -15.27
C LYS A 211 8.95 -0.19 -13.83
N HIS A 212 9.90 -0.07 -12.90
CA HIS A 212 9.61 0.26 -11.51
C HIS A 212 8.67 1.46 -11.39
N ALA A 213 7.65 1.40 -10.52
CA ALA A 213 6.62 2.41 -10.35
C ALA A 213 5.64 2.54 -11.55
N PHE A 214 5.42 1.47 -12.33
CA PHE A 214 4.51 1.49 -13.48
C PHE A 214 3.06 1.87 -13.14
N ASN A 215 2.65 1.75 -11.89
CA ASN A 215 1.29 2.12 -11.44
C ASN A 215 1.13 3.62 -11.15
N ASN A 216 2.24 4.37 -11.05
CA ASN A 216 2.20 5.78 -10.67
C ASN A 216 1.96 6.67 -11.88
N ASN A 217 0.71 7.08 -12.10
CA ASN A 217 0.27 7.93 -13.22
C ASN A 217 0.82 9.37 -13.17
N THR A 218 1.43 9.79 -12.05
CA THR A 218 2.10 11.10 -11.95
C THR A 218 3.55 11.06 -12.42
N ASN A 219 4.07 9.88 -12.77
CA ASN A 219 5.42 9.67 -13.29
C ASN A 219 5.35 9.18 -14.75
N ALA A 220 5.28 10.11 -15.69
CA ALA A 220 5.11 9.81 -17.12
C ALA A 220 6.18 8.88 -17.71
N ASP A 221 7.43 8.94 -17.19
CA ASP A 221 8.55 8.13 -17.72
C ASP A 221 8.44 6.65 -17.33
N ARG A 222 7.64 6.33 -16.34
CA ARG A 222 7.51 4.97 -15.77
C ARG A 222 6.10 4.41 -15.85
N TYR A 223 5.09 5.27 -15.95
CA TYR A 223 3.70 4.86 -16.00
C TYR A 223 3.42 3.97 -17.21
N ASN A 224 2.88 2.78 -16.97
CA ASN A 224 2.41 1.88 -18.00
C ASN A 224 0.90 1.68 -17.80
N PRO A 225 0.04 2.35 -18.59
CA PRO A 225 -1.40 2.34 -18.36
C PRO A 225 -2.04 0.95 -18.43
N ASP A 226 -1.57 0.08 -19.33
CA ASP A 226 -2.12 -1.26 -19.47
C ASP A 226 -1.75 -2.15 -18.28
N ALA A 227 -0.47 -2.14 -17.87
CA ALA A 227 -0.01 -2.84 -16.69
C ALA A 227 -0.70 -2.31 -15.42
N ALA A 228 -0.83 -0.99 -15.27
CA ALA A 228 -1.48 -0.37 -14.14
C ALA A 228 -2.96 -0.73 -14.04
N LYS A 229 -3.68 -0.72 -15.17
CA LYS A 229 -5.09 -1.11 -15.25
C LYS A 229 -5.30 -2.58 -14.87
N ASP A 230 -4.52 -3.49 -15.43
CA ASP A 230 -4.63 -4.91 -15.12
C ASP A 230 -4.26 -5.20 -13.66
N ALA A 231 -3.16 -4.62 -13.15
CA ALA A 231 -2.76 -4.77 -11.76
C ALA A 231 -3.83 -4.25 -10.80
N TRP A 232 -4.48 -3.14 -11.13
CA TRP A 232 -5.59 -2.58 -10.35
C TRP A 232 -6.78 -3.53 -10.28
N VAL A 233 -7.25 -4.04 -11.44
CA VAL A 233 -8.36 -4.99 -11.53
C VAL A 233 -8.06 -6.26 -10.74
N ARG A 234 -6.85 -6.80 -10.85
CA ARG A 234 -6.41 -7.98 -10.07
C ARG A 234 -6.42 -7.69 -8.57
N THR A 235 -5.85 -6.56 -8.15
CA THR A 235 -5.77 -6.17 -6.73
C THR A 235 -7.16 -5.97 -6.12
N THR A 236 -8.06 -5.27 -6.81
CA THR A 236 -9.41 -5.03 -6.30
C THR A 236 -10.24 -6.30 -6.24
N ARG A 237 -10.10 -7.21 -7.22
CA ARG A 237 -10.73 -8.53 -7.17
C ARG A 237 -10.20 -9.36 -5.99
N PHE A 238 -8.88 -9.38 -5.79
CA PHE A 238 -8.24 -10.07 -4.68
C PHE A 238 -8.73 -9.53 -3.33
N PHE A 239 -8.79 -8.22 -3.15
CA PHE A 239 -9.33 -7.65 -1.93
C PHE A 239 -10.82 -7.94 -1.74
N LYS A 240 -11.64 -7.94 -2.80
CA LYS A 240 -13.05 -8.34 -2.72
C LYS A 240 -13.21 -9.78 -2.24
N GLU A 241 -12.36 -10.69 -2.69
CA GLU A 241 -12.38 -12.09 -2.26
C GLU A 241 -12.10 -12.25 -0.76
N TYR A 242 -11.12 -11.53 -0.23
CA TYR A 242 -10.67 -11.73 1.15
C TYR A 242 -11.27 -10.75 2.17
N LEU A 243 -11.78 -9.59 1.73
CA LEU A 243 -12.24 -8.52 2.62
C LEU A 243 -13.77 -8.31 2.60
N SER A 244 -14.52 -9.03 1.78
CA SER A 244 -15.99 -8.95 1.80
C SER A 244 -16.61 -9.72 2.95
#